data_a5937d23ed3f39887e9e7b1fc4e2d3cd
#
_entry.id   a5937d23ed3f39887e9e7b1fc4e2d3cd
#
_cell.length_a   1.000
_cell.length_b   1.000
_cell.length_c   1.000
_cell.angle_alpha   90.00
_cell.angle_beta   90.00
_cell.angle_gamma   90.00
#
_symmetry.space_group_name_H-M   'P 1'
#
loop_
_entity.id
_entity.type
_entity.pdbx_description
1 polymer ?
#
loop_
_entity_poly.entity_id
_entity_poly.type
_entity_poly.pdbx_seq_one_letter_code
_entity_poly.pdbx_strand_id
1 'polypeptide(L)'
;MAALHIVVVAPEIPWNTGNAGRTCLAVGAQLHLVEPLGFSLDDRYLRRAGLDYWPRVRPEVWPSWAAFAEALPDLGAAYFFSSRGARSFTDVSYPERAVLVFGRESVGLPPELLDRHADRTVSIPMRDPELRSLNLSTSIAIGAFEVRRQWATRGL
;
A
#
# COMPACT_ATOMS: atom_id res chain seq x y z
N MET A 1 -18.71 9.12 0.18
CA MET A 1 -17.90 9.08 -1.04
C MET A 1 -16.77 8.06 -0.86
N ALA A 2 -16.56 7.25 -1.86
CA ALA A 2 -15.51 6.20 -1.79
C ALA A 2 -14.11 6.83 -1.75
N ALA A 3 -13.27 6.34 -0.84
CA ALA A 3 -11.90 6.84 -0.68
C ALA A 3 -10.94 5.67 -0.46
N LEU A 4 -9.89 5.62 -1.29
CA LEU A 4 -8.84 4.62 -1.19
C LEU A 4 -7.53 5.28 -0.81
N HIS A 5 -6.88 4.72 0.20
CA HIS A 5 -5.57 5.14 0.67
C HIS A 5 -4.60 3.97 0.56
N ILE A 6 -3.42 4.23 0.04
CA ILE A 6 -2.30 3.27 -0.04
C ILE A 6 -1.20 3.76 0.87
N VAL A 7 -0.76 2.91 1.79
CA VAL A 7 0.26 3.24 2.78
C VAL A 7 1.45 2.32 2.60
N VAL A 8 2.64 2.88 2.48
CA VAL A 8 3.89 2.11 2.45
C VAL A 8 4.71 2.48 3.67
N VAL A 9 4.98 1.48 4.51
CA VAL A 9 5.73 1.67 5.76
C VAL A 9 7.20 1.42 5.51
N ALA A 10 8.00 2.46 5.68
CA ALA A 10 9.46 2.46 5.55
C ALA A 10 9.95 1.91 4.19
N PRO A 11 9.48 2.45 3.06
CA PRO A 11 9.93 1.99 1.74
C PRO A 11 11.43 2.23 1.55
N GLU A 12 12.10 1.29 0.90
CA GLU A 12 13.55 1.29 0.74
C GLU A 12 13.99 1.68 -0.67
N ILE A 13 13.19 1.36 -1.68
CA ILE A 13 13.58 1.43 -3.09
C ILE A 13 12.75 2.51 -3.80
N PRO A 14 13.40 3.56 -4.35
CA PRO A 14 12.70 4.73 -4.88
C PRO A 14 11.77 4.40 -6.06
N TRP A 15 12.15 3.52 -6.98
CA TRP A 15 11.31 3.20 -8.13
C TRP A 15 10.06 2.39 -7.76
N ASN A 16 10.08 1.63 -6.66
CA ASN A 16 8.85 0.98 -6.17
C ASN A 16 7.85 2.03 -5.68
N THR A 17 8.32 3.02 -4.95
CA THR A 17 7.49 4.15 -4.53
C THR A 17 6.99 4.96 -5.74
N GLY A 18 7.85 5.17 -6.73
CA GLY A 18 7.45 5.81 -7.98
C GLY A 18 6.33 5.06 -8.68
N ASN A 19 6.45 3.75 -8.83
CA ASN A 19 5.41 2.92 -9.44
C ASN A 19 4.13 2.86 -8.58
N ALA A 20 4.26 2.86 -7.26
CA ALA A 20 3.11 2.95 -6.36
C ALA A 20 2.33 4.26 -6.60
N GLY A 21 3.04 5.37 -6.75
CA GLY A 21 2.42 6.66 -7.07
C GLY A 21 1.67 6.62 -8.39
N ARG A 22 2.23 5.97 -9.41
CA ARG A 22 1.55 5.79 -10.69
C ARG A 22 0.25 5.00 -10.55
N THR A 23 0.29 3.92 -9.80
CA THR A 23 -0.91 3.12 -9.49
C THR A 23 -1.94 3.96 -8.75
N CYS A 24 -1.51 4.74 -7.75
CA CYS A 24 -2.42 5.61 -7.00
C CYS A 24 -3.15 6.60 -7.91
N LEU A 25 -2.45 7.21 -8.85
CA LEU A 25 -3.09 8.09 -9.85
C LEU A 25 -4.08 7.30 -10.70
N ALA A 26 -3.72 6.10 -11.14
CA ALA A 26 -4.57 5.28 -11.99
C ALA A 26 -5.88 4.88 -11.31
N VAL A 27 -5.84 4.57 -10.01
CA VAL A 27 -7.03 4.11 -9.27
C VAL A 27 -7.70 5.22 -8.46
N GLY A 28 -7.15 6.44 -8.47
CA GLY A 28 -7.68 7.55 -7.68
C GLY A 28 -7.48 7.36 -6.19
N ALA A 29 -6.30 6.88 -5.77
CA ALA A 29 -5.94 6.69 -4.37
C ALA A 29 -4.97 7.76 -3.89
N GLN A 30 -4.99 8.05 -2.59
CA GLN A 30 -3.98 8.87 -1.94
C GLN A 30 -2.83 7.98 -1.46
N LEU A 31 -1.59 8.36 -1.82
CA LEU A 31 -0.39 7.68 -1.35
C LEU A 31 0.09 8.28 -0.02
N HIS A 32 0.39 7.42 0.94
CA HIS A 32 1.00 7.75 2.22
C HIS A 32 2.31 6.99 2.38
N LEU A 33 3.34 7.70 2.81
CA LEU A 33 4.66 7.12 3.09
C LEU A 33 4.99 7.33 4.56
N VAL A 34 5.34 6.25 5.25
CA VAL A 34 5.71 6.30 6.67
C VAL A 34 7.22 6.17 6.78
N GLU A 35 7.87 7.17 7.35
CA GLU A 35 9.32 7.18 7.55
C GLU A 35 9.78 6.08 8.51
N PRO A 36 11.05 5.61 8.41
CA PRO A 36 12.10 6.17 7.57
C PRO A 36 11.97 5.78 6.11
N LEU A 37 12.37 6.67 5.21
CA LEU A 37 12.47 6.38 3.78
C LEU A 37 13.93 6.05 3.44
N GLY A 38 14.15 5.00 2.64
CA GLY A 38 15.48 4.62 2.17
C GLY A 38 16.03 5.51 1.06
N PHE A 39 15.35 6.61 0.74
CA PHE A 39 15.69 7.52 -0.35
C PHE A 39 15.09 8.90 -0.07
N SER A 40 15.50 9.90 -0.85
CA SER A 40 14.89 11.24 -0.80
C SER A 40 13.76 11.34 -1.82
N LEU A 41 12.66 12.00 -1.47
CA LEU A 41 11.57 12.31 -2.40
C LEU A 41 11.99 13.30 -3.48
N ASP A 42 13.03 14.08 -3.24
CA ASP A 42 13.66 14.95 -4.24
C ASP A 42 14.69 14.21 -5.08
N ASP A 43 14.80 12.89 -4.88
CA ASP A 43 15.80 12.08 -5.55
C ASP A 43 15.60 12.16 -7.06
N ARG A 44 16.70 12.47 -7.74
CA ARG A 44 16.78 12.45 -9.21
C ARG A 44 16.38 11.10 -9.82
N TYR A 45 16.42 10.00 -9.04
CA TYR A 45 15.96 8.69 -9.51
C TYR A 45 14.45 8.65 -9.69
N LEU A 46 13.69 9.32 -8.84
CA LEU A 46 12.25 9.51 -9.05
C LEU A 46 11.98 10.33 -10.30
N ARG A 47 12.86 11.26 -10.66
CA ARG A 47 12.75 12.09 -11.87
C ARG A 47 13.23 11.37 -13.11
N ARG A 48 14.32 10.57 -13.00
CA ARG A 48 14.93 9.85 -14.14
C ARG A 48 14.14 8.66 -14.63
N ALA A 49 13.31 8.07 -13.81
CA ALA A 49 12.48 6.94 -14.21
C ALA A 49 11.35 7.33 -15.17
N GLY A 50 11.42 8.50 -15.79
CA GLY A 50 10.39 9.00 -16.69
C GLY A 50 9.10 9.35 -15.97
N LEU A 51 9.20 9.71 -14.68
CA LEU A 51 8.06 9.98 -13.83
C LEU A 51 7.56 11.41 -13.99
N ASP A 52 7.14 11.77 -15.20
CA ASP A 52 6.50 13.04 -15.50
C ASP A 52 5.22 13.26 -14.70
N TYR A 53 4.60 12.17 -14.22
CA TYR A 53 3.41 12.20 -13.38
C TYR A 53 3.71 12.46 -11.88
N TRP A 54 4.97 12.34 -11.44
CA TRP A 54 5.33 12.40 -10.01
C TRP A 54 4.84 13.68 -9.30
N PRO A 55 4.94 14.88 -9.89
CA PRO A 55 4.39 16.09 -9.27
C PRO A 55 2.90 16.03 -8.97
N ARG A 56 2.16 15.15 -9.65
CA ARG A 56 0.73 14.97 -9.44
C ARG A 56 0.40 14.00 -8.30
N VAL A 57 1.36 13.16 -7.89
CA VAL A 57 1.14 12.11 -6.87
C VAL A 57 0.92 12.73 -5.50
N ARG A 58 1.72 13.72 -5.11
CA ARG A 58 1.63 14.46 -3.85
C ARG A 58 1.46 13.53 -2.65
N PRO A 59 2.44 12.65 -2.35
CA PRO A 59 2.32 11.74 -1.22
C PRO A 59 2.30 12.50 0.10
N GLU A 60 1.54 12.00 1.06
CA GLU A 60 1.61 12.47 2.44
C GLU A 60 2.68 11.66 3.16
N VAL A 61 3.62 12.35 3.81
CA VAL A 61 4.73 11.73 4.52
C VAL A 61 4.51 11.84 6.03
N TRP A 62 4.62 10.72 6.71
CA TRP A 62 4.39 10.61 8.16
C TRP A 62 5.68 10.27 8.88
N PRO A 63 5.98 10.91 10.03
CA PRO A 63 7.25 10.69 10.72
C PRO A 63 7.37 9.30 11.36
N SER A 64 6.24 8.64 11.61
CA SER A 64 6.20 7.31 12.23
C SER A 64 4.87 6.62 11.95
N TRP A 65 4.85 5.31 12.16
CA TRP A 65 3.59 4.56 12.14
C TRP A 65 2.61 5.08 13.21
N ALA A 66 3.12 5.41 14.41
CA ALA A 66 2.26 5.93 15.49
C ALA A 66 1.52 7.19 15.06
N ALA A 67 2.21 8.12 14.39
CA ALA A 67 1.58 9.33 13.87
C ALA A 67 0.52 9.02 12.80
N PHE A 68 0.81 8.08 11.89
CA PHE A 68 -0.16 7.65 10.89
C PHE A 68 -1.38 6.97 11.54
N ALA A 69 -1.13 6.10 12.53
CA ALA A 69 -2.19 5.36 13.22
C ALA A 69 -3.22 6.26 13.90
N GLU A 70 -2.81 7.44 14.35
CA GLU A 70 -3.74 8.43 14.91
C GLU A 70 -4.73 8.95 13.86
N ALA A 71 -4.30 9.09 12.61
CA ALA A 71 -5.15 9.55 11.52
C ALA A 71 -6.02 8.42 10.92
N LEU A 72 -5.65 7.17 11.15
CA LEU A 72 -6.26 6.01 10.52
C LEU A 72 -7.79 5.93 10.70
N PRO A 73 -8.36 6.19 11.90
CA PRO A 73 -9.81 6.13 12.06
C PRO A 73 -10.59 7.08 11.13
N ASP A 74 -9.98 8.22 10.79
CA ASP A 74 -10.59 9.20 9.90
C ASP A 74 -10.44 8.82 8.42
N LEU A 75 -9.48 7.95 8.09
CA LEU A 75 -9.21 7.55 6.71
C LEU A 75 -10.06 6.36 6.27
N GLY A 76 -10.28 5.39 7.14
CA GLY A 76 -11.08 4.22 6.82
C GLY A 76 -10.59 2.93 7.47
N ALA A 77 -11.13 1.81 7.01
CA ALA A 77 -10.75 0.50 7.50
C ALA A 77 -9.42 0.04 6.88
N ALA A 78 -8.48 -0.36 7.73
CA ALA A 78 -7.14 -0.79 7.30
C ALA A 78 -7.07 -2.29 7.05
N TYR A 79 -6.37 -2.65 5.99
CA TYR A 79 -6.03 -4.03 5.62
C TYR A 79 -4.53 -4.11 5.42
N PHE A 80 -3.89 -5.06 6.09
CA PHE A 80 -2.43 -5.20 6.14
C PHE A 80 -2.00 -6.32 5.21
N PHE A 81 -1.22 -6.00 4.18
CA PHE A 81 -0.77 -6.97 3.20
C PHE A 81 0.54 -7.61 3.65
N SER A 82 0.53 -8.93 3.75
CA SER A 82 1.68 -9.74 4.15
C SER A 82 1.58 -11.13 3.53
N SER A 83 2.73 -11.71 3.16
CA SER A 83 2.77 -13.11 2.73
C SER A 83 2.34 -14.09 3.82
N ARG A 84 2.28 -13.64 5.08
CA ARG A 84 1.84 -14.43 6.25
C ARG A 84 0.35 -14.30 6.55
N GLY A 85 -0.39 -13.52 5.77
CA GLY A 85 -1.82 -13.37 5.97
C GLY A 85 -2.57 -14.69 5.79
N ALA A 86 -3.44 -15.03 6.73
CA ALA A 86 -4.21 -16.27 6.69
C ALA A 86 -5.36 -16.22 5.68
N ARG A 87 -5.82 -15.02 5.32
CA ARG A 87 -6.92 -14.81 4.39
C ARG A 87 -6.40 -14.26 3.07
N SER A 88 -6.98 -14.71 1.97
CA SER A 88 -6.72 -14.07 0.68
C SER A 88 -7.28 -12.65 0.68
N PHE A 89 -6.57 -11.73 0.02
CA PHE A 89 -7.01 -10.35 -0.17
C PHE A 89 -8.35 -10.26 -0.93
N THR A 90 -8.73 -11.29 -1.65
CA THR A 90 -10.02 -11.36 -2.36
C THR A 90 -11.17 -11.85 -1.48
N ASP A 91 -10.87 -12.40 -0.30
CA ASP A 91 -11.89 -12.95 0.61
C ASP A 91 -12.43 -11.93 1.62
N VAL A 92 -11.95 -10.70 1.54
CA VAL A 92 -12.46 -9.59 2.36
C VAL A 92 -13.29 -8.64 1.50
N SER A 93 -14.29 -8.04 2.12
CA SER A 93 -15.12 -7.01 1.47
C SER A 93 -14.60 -5.64 1.89
N TYR A 94 -14.03 -4.90 0.94
CA TYR A 94 -13.47 -3.58 1.23
C TYR A 94 -14.59 -2.55 1.31
N PRO A 95 -14.72 -1.85 2.45
CA PRO A 95 -15.76 -0.83 2.60
C PRO A 95 -15.48 0.38 1.72
N GLU A 96 -16.43 1.31 1.68
CA GLU A 96 -16.35 2.53 0.88
C GLU A 96 -15.12 3.39 1.20
N ARG A 97 -14.62 3.29 2.42
CA ARG A 97 -13.37 3.96 2.83
C ARG A 97 -12.39 2.88 3.28
N ALA A 98 -11.38 2.64 2.47
CA ALA A 98 -10.42 1.57 2.68
C ALA A 98 -8.98 2.08 2.66
N VAL A 99 -8.16 1.50 3.51
CA VAL A 99 -6.72 1.78 3.63
C VAL A 99 -5.97 0.48 3.45
N LEU A 100 -5.10 0.39 2.44
CA LEU A 100 -4.24 -0.77 2.21
C LEU A 100 -2.84 -0.44 2.69
N VAL A 101 -2.31 -1.26 3.59
CA VAL A 101 -1.02 -1.05 4.25
C VAL A 101 -0.02 -2.09 3.79
N PHE A 102 1.11 -1.63 3.26
CA PHE A 102 2.19 -2.46 2.74
C PHE A 102 3.49 -2.18 3.50
N GLY A 103 4.31 -3.20 3.66
CA GLY A 103 5.61 -3.08 4.29
C GLY A 103 6.73 -2.76 3.30
N ARG A 104 7.95 -2.65 3.82
CA ARG A 104 9.13 -2.42 3.01
C ARG A 104 9.56 -3.67 2.25
N GLU A 105 10.38 -3.46 1.23
CA GLU A 105 10.75 -4.50 0.26
C GLU A 105 11.48 -5.69 0.89
N SER A 106 12.39 -5.45 1.84
CA SER A 106 13.24 -6.50 2.38
C SER A 106 12.56 -7.45 3.35
N VAL A 107 11.71 -6.94 4.25
CA VAL A 107 11.14 -7.72 5.36
C VAL A 107 9.63 -7.56 5.55
N GLY A 108 8.97 -6.72 4.77
CA GLY A 108 7.54 -6.47 4.91
C GLY A 108 7.20 -5.63 6.15
N LEU A 109 6.00 -5.82 6.67
CA LEU A 109 5.51 -5.11 7.85
C LEU A 109 6.12 -5.71 9.13
N PRO A 110 6.31 -4.88 10.18
CA PRO A 110 6.77 -5.38 11.47
C PRO A 110 5.87 -6.48 12.02
N PRO A 111 6.44 -7.58 12.57
CA PRO A 111 5.63 -8.69 13.10
C PRO A 111 4.62 -8.26 14.17
N GLU A 112 5.00 -7.35 15.06
CA GLU A 112 4.11 -6.85 16.11
C GLU A 112 2.92 -6.06 15.55
N LEU A 113 3.08 -5.40 14.41
CA LEU A 113 1.98 -4.73 13.74
C LEU A 113 1.00 -5.74 13.14
N LEU A 114 1.53 -6.80 12.52
CA LEU A 114 0.71 -7.88 11.97
C LEU A 114 -0.03 -8.64 13.06
N ASP A 115 0.61 -8.93 14.18
CA ASP A 115 -0.02 -9.62 15.32
C ASP A 115 -1.18 -8.80 15.89
N ARG A 116 -0.99 -7.49 15.99
CA ARG A 116 -2.02 -6.57 16.50
C ARG A 116 -3.23 -6.49 15.58
N HIS A 117 -3.04 -6.73 14.28
CA HIS A 117 -4.07 -6.63 13.25
C HIS A 117 -4.28 -7.95 12.50
N ALA A 118 -4.12 -9.08 13.19
CA ALA A 118 -4.21 -10.41 12.58
C ALA A 118 -5.53 -10.65 11.84
N ASP A 119 -6.63 -10.12 12.36
CA ASP A 119 -7.96 -10.22 11.76
C ASP A 119 -8.11 -9.42 10.45
N ARG A 120 -7.21 -8.48 10.21
CA ARG A 120 -7.21 -7.63 8.99
C ARG A 120 -5.93 -7.80 8.16
N THR A 121 -5.18 -8.85 8.42
CA THR A 121 -4.01 -9.19 7.62
C THR A 121 -4.41 -10.13 6.50
N VAL A 122 -4.06 -9.75 5.28
CA VAL A 122 -4.41 -10.47 4.06
C VAL A 122 -3.17 -10.79 3.25
N SER A 123 -3.26 -11.80 2.40
CA SER A 123 -2.17 -12.18 1.51
C SER A 123 -2.63 -12.24 0.06
N ILE A 124 -1.70 -12.06 -0.86
CA ILE A 124 -1.89 -12.36 -2.27
C ILE A 124 -1.41 -13.80 -2.47
N PRO A 125 -2.30 -14.75 -2.79
CA PRO A 125 -1.92 -16.16 -2.93
C PRO A 125 -0.89 -16.35 -4.05
N MET A 126 0.15 -17.14 -3.75
CA MET A 126 1.18 -17.53 -4.71
C MET A 126 1.20 -19.05 -4.83
N ARG A 127 1.38 -19.55 -6.04
CA ARG A 127 1.43 -20.99 -6.28
C ARG A 127 2.81 -21.58 -6.08
N ASP A 128 3.86 -20.78 -6.28
CA ASP A 128 5.24 -21.22 -6.10
C ASP A 128 5.61 -21.11 -4.62
N PRO A 129 5.89 -22.25 -3.95
CA PRO A 129 6.22 -22.25 -2.52
C PRO A 129 7.61 -21.70 -2.23
N GLU A 130 8.49 -21.64 -3.23
CA GLU A 130 9.86 -21.15 -3.06
C GLU A 130 9.94 -19.61 -3.24
N LEU A 131 8.95 -19.01 -3.86
CA LEU A 131 8.90 -17.56 -4.02
C LEU A 131 8.51 -16.90 -2.70
N ARG A 132 9.35 -16.00 -2.21
CA ARG A 132 9.13 -15.33 -0.92
C ARG A 132 8.00 -14.32 -0.96
N SER A 133 7.99 -13.47 -1.99
CA SER A 133 7.01 -12.40 -2.14
C SER A 133 7.02 -11.87 -3.58
N LEU A 134 5.97 -11.16 -3.93
CA LEU A 134 5.93 -10.35 -5.14
C LEU A 134 6.65 -9.02 -4.90
N ASN A 135 7.08 -8.39 -5.99
CA ASN A 135 7.57 -7.02 -5.94
C ASN A 135 6.53 -6.11 -5.26
N LEU A 136 7.00 -5.18 -4.44
CA LEU A 136 6.14 -4.29 -3.66
C LEU A 136 5.15 -3.51 -4.54
N SER A 137 5.63 -2.86 -5.58
CA SER A 137 4.75 -2.06 -6.45
C SER A 137 3.73 -2.93 -7.20
N THR A 138 4.09 -4.17 -7.52
CA THR A 138 3.18 -5.15 -8.10
C THR A 138 2.07 -5.53 -7.11
N SER A 139 2.44 -5.82 -5.86
CA SER A 139 1.47 -6.12 -4.80
C SER A 139 0.50 -4.97 -4.57
N ILE A 140 1.00 -3.75 -4.56
CA ILE A 140 0.17 -2.54 -4.42
C ILE A 140 -0.85 -2.44 -5.55
N ALA A 141 -0.41 -2.64 -6.80
CA ALA A 141 -1.31 -2.59 -7.95
C ALA A 141 -2.40 -3.67 -7.87
N ILE A 142 -2.02 -4.88 -7.53
CA ILE A 142 -2.97 -6.00 -7.38
C ILE A 142 -4.03 -5.67 -6.33
N GLY A 143 -3.61 -5.22 -5.15
CA GLY A 143 -4.53 -4.88 -4.06
C GLY A 143 -5.44 -3.69 -4.41
N ALA A 144 -4.88 -2.64 -4.97
CA ALA A 144 -5.63 -1.45 -5.32
C ALA A 144 -6.71 -1.73 -6.39
N PHE A 145 -6.38 -2.51 -7.41
CA PHE A 145 -7.33 -2.85 -8.45
C PHE A 145 -8.41 -3.83 -7.96
N GLU A 146 -8.12 -4.69 -7.00
CA GLU A 146 -9.16 -5.54 -6.39
C GLU A 146 -10.20 -4.68 -5.64
N VAL A 147 -9.77 -3.67 -4.90
CA VAL A 147 -10.69 -2.74 -4.25
C VAL A 147 -11.57 -2.05 -5.31
N ARG A 148 -10.98 -1.57 -6.39
CA ARG A 148 -11.74 -0.92 -7.47
C ARG A 148 -12.72 -1.89 -8.14
N ARG A 149 -12.32 -3.14 -8.35
CA ARG A 149 -13.20 -4.16 -8.91
C ARG A 149 -14.44 -4.36 -8.01
N GLN A 150 -14.21 -4.53 -6.71
CA GLN A 150 -15.32 -4.71 -5.76
C GLN A 150 -16.24 -3.49 -5.71
N TRP A 151 -15.65 -2.29 -5.70
CA TRP A 151 -16.44 -1.06 -5.67
C TRP A 151 -17.26 -0.90 -6.95
N ALA A 152 -16.70 -1.20 -8.11
CA ALA A 152 -17.41 -1.13 -9.38
C ALA A 152 -18.64 -2.05 -9.40
N THR A 153 -18.54 -3.24 -8.82
CA THR A 153 -19.68 -4.18 -8.75
C THR A 153 -20.78 -3.69 -7.80
N ARG A 154 -20.47 -2.75 -6.92
CA ARG A 154 -21.42 -2.15 -5.96
C ARG A 154 -21.87 -0.74 -6.35
N GLY A 155 -21.40 -0.24 -7.50
CA GLY A 155 -21.76 1.09 -7.97
C GLY A 155 -21.05 2.24 -7.24
N LEU A 156 -19.87 1.97 -6.65
CA LEU A 156 -19.07 2.97 -5.94
C LEU A 156 -17.93 3.51 -6.81
#